data_f14e6c923004a3d6fc4db1381c9d1649
#
_entry.id   f14e6c923004a3d6fc4db1381c9d1649
#
_cell.length_a   1.000
_cell.length_b   1.000
_cell.length_c   1.000
_cell.angle_alpha   90.00
_cell.angle_beta   90.00
_cell.angle_gamma   90.00
#
_symmetry.space_group_name_H-M   'P 1'
#
loop_
_entity.id
_entity.type
_entity.pdbx_description
1 polymer ?
#
loop_
_entity_poly.entity_id
_entity_poly.type
_entity_poly.pdbx_seq_one_letter_code
_entity_poly.pdbx_strand_id
1 'polypeptide(L)'
;RGYKVGIIPQPDWRRKESIAVFGEPRLGFLVSAGNMDSMVNHYTVAKKHRQKDSYSPGGKMGLRPDRAVIVYSNLIRQTFKKTPVILGGIEASLRRMAHYDYWENKVKHSILIDSGADLISYGMGEHSIIEIAEALDSGIPVSEITYVAGTVYKCRDLSRTYEPIILPSFDEVQEDKQAYARSFAIQYQNTDPFTAGTMAESYGTKGYVIQNPPALPLTQEEMDDVYDLPYMGNYHPMYEKDGGIPALEEIKFSLTSNRGCFGSCSFCALTFHQGRILQTRSHESILKEAVHMTEEKNFKGYIHDVGGPTADFRQPSCQKQLTRGVCKNRHCLFPEPCKNLTADHKDYVSLLRKLRDLPKVKKVFVRSGVRFDYVLADPDKTFLNELAK
;
A
#
# COMPACT_ATOMS: atom_id res chain seq x y z
N ARG A 1 1.59 -3.73 21.21
CA ARG A 1 3.01 -4.06 21.45
C ARG A 1 3.69 -3.18 22.51
N GLY A 2 3.03 -2.12 23.02
CA GLY A 2 3.55 -1.29 24.10
C GLY A 2 4.55 -0.20 23.68
N TYR A 3 4.82 -0.03 22.40
CA TYR A 3 5.67 1.07 21.91
C TYR A 3 4.96 2.42 22.01
N LYS A 4 5.69 3.46 22.42
CA LYS A 4 5.21 4.85 22.34
C LYS A 4 5.47 5.38 20.93
N VAL A 5 4.42 5.87 20.28
CA VAL A 5 4.47 6.38 18.90
C VAL A 5 4.03 7.85 18.90
N GLY A 6 4.87 8.72 18.34
CA GLY A 6 4.50 10.10 18.03
C GLY A 6 4.11 10.20 16.56
N ILE A 7 3.02 10.89 16.28
CA ILE A 7 2.57 11.13 14.89
C ILE A 7 2.77 12.61 14.58
N ILE A 8 3.54 12.88 13.52
CA ILE A 8 3.71 14.22 12.95
C ILE A 8 2.97 14.23 11.60
N PRO A 9 1.69 14.55 11.60
CA PRO A 9 0.92 14.55 10.36
C PRO A 9 1.29 15.81 9.57
N GLN A 10 1.80 15.64 8.37
CA GLN A 10 2.11 16.70 7.42
C GLN A 10 2.99 17.86 8.01
N PRO A 11 4.27 17.55 8.40
CA PRO A 11 5.19 18.57 8.92
C PRO A 11 5.45 19.69 7.90
N ASP A 12 5.72 20.89 8.36
CA ASP A 12 6.14 21.99 7.48
C ASP A 12 7.53 21.69 6.88
N TRP A 13 7.52 21.22 5.66
CA TRP A 13 8.71 20.76 4.95
C TRP A 13 9.73 21.87 4.65
N ARG A 14 9.39 23.15 4.88
CA ARG A 14 10.29 24.30 4.77
C ARG A 14 11.11 24.54 6.04
N ARG A 15 10.74 23.87 7.13
CA ARG A 15 11.33 24.08 8.47
C ARG A 15 11.74 22.74 9.08
N LYS A 16 13.05 22.55 9.25
CA LYS A 16 13.60 21.32 9.85
C LYS A 16 13.11 21.06 11.29
N GLU A 17 12.76 22.11 12.02
CA GLU A 17 12.25 22.03 13.39
C GLU A 17 10.90 21.32 13.46
N SER A 18 10.14 21.32 12.38
CA SER A 18 8.81 20.71 12.31
C SER A 18 8.81 19.18 12.53
N ILE A 19 9.95 18.53 12.25
CA ILE A 19 10.11 17.08 12.47
C ILE A 19 10.72 16.75 13.84
N ALA A 20 11.15 17.77 14.61
CA ALA A 20 11.82 17.60 15.89
C ALA A 20 10.89 17.84 17.09
N VAL A 21 9.58 17.97 16.87
CA VAL A 21 8.60 18.34 17.90
C VAL A 21 8.55 17.36 19.08
N PHE A 22 8.94 16.10 18.89
CA PHE A 22 9.03 15.09 19.94
C PHE A 22 10.47 14.76 20.35
N GLY A 23 11.46 15.49 19.80
CA GLY A 23 12.88 15.16 19.96
C GLY A 23 13.32 13.97 19.12
N GLU A 24 14.50 13.43 19.41
CA GLU A 24 15.05 12.27 18.73
C GLU A 24 14.39 10.98 19.23
N PRO A 25 13.77 10.17 18.33
CA PRO A 25 13.14 8.92 18.74
C PRO A 25 14.20 7.86 19.06
N ARG A 26 13.91 6.99 20.02
CA ARG A 26 14.81 5.90 20.43
C ARG A 26 15.01 4.84 19.34
N LEU A 27 13.95 4.47 18.62
CA LEU A 27 14.02 3.40 17.62
C LEU A 27 14.22 3.94 16.20
N GLY A 28 13.51 5.00 15.81
CA GLY A 28 13.63 5.55 14.46
C GLY A 28 12.40 6.29 13.98
N PHE A 29 12.50 6.80 12.77
CA PHE A 29 11.41 7.47 12.05
C PHE A 29 10.79 6.53 11.01
N LEU A 30 9.47 6.48 11.00
CA LEU A 30 8.68 5.84 9.94
C LEU A 30 8.14 6.95 9.03
N VAL A 31 8.48 6.91 7.75
CA VAL A 31 8.17 7.99 6.80
C VAL A 31 7.31 7.48 5.67
N SER A 32 6.18 8.15 5.43
CA SER A 32 5.33 7.90 4.27
C SER A 32 4.79 9.20 3.68
N ALA A 33 4.29 9.16 2.44
CA ALA A 33 3.58 10.28 1.82
C ALA A 33 2.10 10.37 2.23
N GLY A 34 1.61 9.44 3.06
CA GLY A 34 0.20 9.27 3.36
C GLY A 34 -0.50 8.30 2.40
N ASN A 35 -1.81 8.43 2.23
CA ASN A 35 -2.64 7.49 1.46
C ASN A 35 -2.33 7.46 -0.05
N MET A 36 -1.76 8.53 -0.58
CA MET A 36 -1.53 8.70 -2.01
C MET A 36 -0.10 9.15 -2.28
N ASP A 37 0.43 8.74 -3.42
CA ASP A 37 1.67 9.28 -3.96
C ASP A 37 1.59 10.80 -4.13
N SER A 38 2.58 11.53 -3.62
CA SER A 38 2.55 13.00 -3.62
C SER A 38 2.51 13.59 -5.02
N MET A 39 3.23 13.00 -5.98
CA MET A 39 3.24 13.47 -7.37
C MET A 39 1.89 13.25 -8.05
N VAL A 40 1.28 12.06 -7.85
CA VAL A 40 -0.06 11.75 -8.37
C VAL A 40 -1.11 12.68 -7.76
N ASN A 41 -0.95 13.03 -6.50
CA ASN A 41 -1.87 13.95 -5.82
C ASN A 41 -1.72 15.40 -6.30
N HIS A 42 -0.49 15.85 -6.59
CA HIS A 42 -0.23 17.25 -6.95
C HIS A 42 -0.42 17.55 -8.44
N TYR A 43 -0.30 16.55 -9.30
CA TYR A 43 -0.31 16.77 -10.75
C TYR A 43 -1.39 15.94 -11.46
N THR A 44 -1.90 16.49 -12.55
CA THR A 44 -2.73 15.75 -13.50
C THR A 44 -1.86 14.90 -14.42
N VAL A 45 -2.49 14.00 -15.20
CA VAL A 45 -1.81 13.21 -16.25
C VAL A 45 -1.14 14.12 -17.30
N ALA A 46 -1.71 15.29 -17.56
CA ALA A 46 -1.10 16.30 -18.47
C ALA A 46 0.00 17.14 -17.79
N LYS A 47 0.56 16.69 -16.66
CA LYS A 47 1.60 17.37 -15.87
C LYS A 47 1.22 18.78 -15.38
N LYS A 48 -0.08 19.11 -15.36
CA LYS A 48 -0.56 20.38 -14.82
C LYS A 48 -0.74 20.25 -13.31
N HIS A 49 -0.27 21.27 -12.58
CA HIS A 49 -0.44 21.34 -11.12
C HIS A 49 -1.94 21.45 -10.77
N ARG A 50 -2.37 20.68 -9.79
CA ARG A 50 -3.75 20.74 -9.29
C ARG A 50 -3.96 21.98 -8.43
N GLN A 51 -5.19 22.48 -8.40
CA GLN A 51 -5.57 23.65 -7.61
C GLN A 51 -5.87 23.32 -6.14
N LYS A 52 -6.17 22.05 -5.84
CA LYS A 52 -6.55 21.58 -4.49
C LYS A 52 -5.81 20.30 -4.15
N ASP A 53 -5.43 20.18 -2.88
CA ASP A 53 -4.96 18.93 -2.27
C ASP A 53 -6.00 18.47 -1.23
N SER A 54 -6.86 17.55 -1.60
CA SER A 54 -7.93 17.06 -0.72
C SER A 54 -7.42 16.34 0.53
N TYR A 55 -6.15 15.98 0.57
CA TYR A 55 -5.49 15.35 1.73
C TYR A 55 -4.76 16.35 2.62
N SER A 56 -4.85 17.63 2.32
CA SER A 56 -4.28 18.71 3.13
C SER A 56 -5.39 19.51 3.83
N PRO A 57 -5.11 20.18 4.97
CA PRO A 57 -6.08 20.97 5.70
C PRO A 57 -6.78 22.01 4.83
N GLY A 58 -8.13 22.01 4.86
CA GLY A 58 -8.94 22.89 4.04
C GLY A 58 -8.76 22.73 2.53
N GLY A 59 -8.15 21.64 2.07
CA GLY A 59 -7.86 21.39 0.66
C GLY A 59 -6.74 22.26 0.08
N LYS A 60 -5.90 22.86 0.92
CA LYS A 60 -4.85 23.82 0.50
C LYS A 60 -3.69 23.11 -0.17
N MET A 61 -3.31 23.59 -1.38
CA MET A 61 -2.11 23.16 -2.07
C MET A 61 -0.83 23.70 -1.42
N GLY A 62 0.28 22.96 -1.61
CA GLY A 62 1.63 23.40 -1.21
C GLY A 62 1.97 23.19 0.26
N LEU A 63 1.08 22.59 1.06
CA LEU A 63 1.39 22.18 2.44
C LEU A 63 2.23 20.91 2.46
N ARG A 64 2.04 20.03 1.52
CA ARG A 64 2.82 18.79 1.32
C ARG A 64 3.81 19.00 0.16
N PRO A 65 5.06 18.53 0.25
CA PRO A 65 6.03 18.70 -0.84
C PRO A 65 5.81 17.68 -1.95
N ASP A 66 6.31 17.97 -3.13
CA ASP A 66 6.55 16.98 -4.17
C ASP A 66 7.58 15.96 -3.68
N ARG A 67 7.40 14.68 -4.07
CA ARG A 67 8.25 13.57 -3.60
C ARG A 67 8.40 13.59 -2.08
N ALA A 68 7.27 13.63 -1.39
CA ALA A 68 7.17 13.88 0.04
C ALA A 68 8.07 12.96 0.88
N VAL A 69 8.18 11.69 0.52
CA VAL A 69 9.03 10.72 1.25
C VAL A 69 10.50 11.13 1.20
N ILE A 70 11.00 11.58 0.04
CA ILE A 70 12.39 12.05 -0.11
C ILE A 70 12.63 13.31 0.72
N VAL A 71 11.73 14.30 0.59
CA VAL A 71 11.87 15.58 1.28
C VAL A 71 11.84 15.41 2.79
N TYR A 72 10.88 14.64 3.33
CA TYR A 72 10.80 14.39 4.77
C TYR A 72 12.02 13.61 5.29
N SER A 73 12.49 12.62 4.55
CA SER A 73 13.70 11.87 4.94
C SER A 73 14.94 12.77 4.97
N ASN A 74 15.09 13.65 4.00
CA ASN A 74 16.20 14.59 3.96
C ASN A 74 16.15 15.60 5.12
N LEU A 75 14.97 16.08 5.52
CA LEU A 75 14.80 16.92 6.71
C LEU A 75 15.21 16.18 7.99
N ILE A 76 14.79 14.92 8.12
CA ILE A 76 15.19 14.06 9.25
C ILE A 76 16.71 13.91 9.27
N ARG A 77 17.36 13.61 8.14
CA ARG A 77 18.82 13.45 8.07
C ARG A 77 19.58 14.73 8.41
N GLN A 78 19.05 15.89 8.04
CA GLN A 78 19.64 17.18 8.41
C GLN A 78 19.61 17.43 9.93
N THR A 79 18.58 16.92 10.62
CA THR A 79 18.37 17.14 12.05
C THR A 79 18.95 15.99 12.90
N PHE A 80 18.67 14.74 12.50
CA PHE A 80 19.04 13.51 13.22
C PHE A 80 19.85 12.59 12.29
N LYS A 81 21.17 12.79 12.29
CA LYS A 81 22.08 12.18 11.31
C LYS A 81 22.16 10.65 11.38
N LYS A 82 22.01 10.06 12.56
CA LYS A 82 22.23 8.63 12.82
C LYS A 82 20.99 7.83 13.15
N THR A 83 19.89 8.50 13.42
CA THR A 83 18.62 7.85 13.77
C THR A 83 18.08 7.04 12.58
N PRO A 84 17.66 5.80 12.77
CA PRO A 84 17.09 4.99 11.70
C PRO A 84 15.90 5.68 11.00
N VAL A 85 15.89 5.62 9.66
CA VAL A 85 14.79 6.12 8.83
C VAL A 85 14.28 4.98 7.96
N ILE A 86 13.05 4.58 8.22
CA ILE A 86 12.34 3.50 7.52
C ILE A 86 11.24 4.12 6.66
N LEU A 87 11.26 3.85 5.36
CA LEU A 87 10.24 4.32 4.43
C LEU A 87 9.10 3.31 4.31
N GLY A 88 7.89 3.82 4.09
CA GLY A 88 6.72 2.99 3.85
C GLY A 88 5.68 3.69 2.97
N GLY A 89 4.55 3.03 2.81
CA GLY A 89 3.44 3.52 2.00
C GLY A 89 3.64 3.36 0.49
N ILE A 90 2.63 3.76 -0.28
CA ILE A 90 2.58 3.51 -1.73
C ILE A 90 3.72 4.21 -2.50
N GLU A 91 4.08 5.43 -2.12
CA GLU A 91 5.15 6.19 -2.80
C GLU A 91 6.49 5.48 -2.69
N ALA A 92 6.85 4.95 -1.53
CA ALA A 92 8.07 4.18 -1.33
C ALA A 92 7.98 2.80 -2.00
N SER A 93 6.86 2.10 -1.87
CA SER A 93 6.66 0.78 -2.46
C SER A 93 6.84 0.77 -3.98
N LEU A 94 6.33 1.79 -4.67
CA LEU A 94 6.40 1.86 -6.13
C LEU A 94 7.77 2.33 -6.67
N ARG A 95 8.59 2.93 -5.79
CA ARG A 95 9.92 3.46 -6.15
C ARG A 95 11.08 2.72 -5.46
N ARG A 96 10.82 1.49 -5.00
CA ARG A 96 11.80 0.71 -4.24
C ARG A 96 13.00 0.22 -5.05
N MET A 97 12.87 0.11 -6.37
CA MET A 97 13.93 -0.18 -7.34
C MET A 97 14.08 0.99 -8.31
N ALA A 98 14.99 0.90 -9.26
CA ALA A 98 15.07 1.87 -10.36
C ALA A 98 13.71 1.96 -11.07
N HIS A 99 13.25 3.18 -11.29
CA HIS A 99 11.90 3.40 -11.78
C HIS A 99 11.84 4.59 -12.75
N TYR A 100 10.89 4.53 -13.71
CA TYR A 100 10.63 5.65 -14.60
C TYR A 100 9.81 6.72 -13.90
N ASP A 101 10.38 7.93 -13.79
CA ASP A 101 9.67 9.11 -13.32
C ASP A 101 8.98 9.81 -14.49
N TYR A 102 7.66 9.74 -14.51
CA TYR A 102 6.82 10.30 -15.57
C TYR A 102 6.96 11.82 -15.68
N TRP A 103 7.09 12.52 -14.56
CA TRP A 103 7.14 14.00 -14.53
C TRP A 103 8.46 14.54 -15.08
N GLU A 104 9.58 13.92 -14.74
CA GLU A 104 10.91 14.28 -15.25
C GLU A 104 11.28 13.57 -16.56
N ASN A 105 10.47 12.58 -16.98
CA ASN A 105 10.70 11.77 -18.19
C ASN A 105 12.08 11.09 -18.19
N LYS A 106 12.46 10.51 -17.06
CA LYS A 106 13.74 9.79 -16.91
C LYS A 106 13.65 8.64 -15.91
N VAL A 107 14.60 7.72 -15.98
CA VAL A 107 14.77 6.69 -14.97
C VAL A 107 15.48 7.29 -13.75
N LYS A 108 14.93 7.04 -12.57
CA LYS A 108 15.46 7.44 -11.27
C LYS A 108 16.03 6.25 -10.52
N HIS A 109 16.93 6.52 -9.57
CA HIS A 109 17.39 5.50 -8.62
C HIS A 109 16.23 4.97 -7.76
N SER A 110 16.49 3.87 -7.05
CA SER A 110 15.65 3.50 -5.91
C SER A 110 15.47 4.69 -4.96
N ILE A 111 14.26 4.87 -4.46
CA ILE A 111 13.96 5.91 -3.46
C ILE A 111 14.82 5.77 -2.20
N LEU A 112 15.29 4.56 -1.91
CA LEU A 112 16.21 4.29 -0.81
C LEU A 112 17.58 4.97 -0.99
N ILE A 113 18.01 5.11 -2.23
CA ILE A 113 19.26 5.85 -2.58
C ILE A 113 19.00 7.36 -2.53
N ASP A 114 17.92 7.83 -3.17
CA ASP A 114 17.64 9.25 -3.33
C ASP A 114 17.22 9.93 -2.01
N SER A 115 16.58 9.20 -1.09
CA SER A 115 16.13 9.73 0.21
C SER A 115 17.19 9.70 1.31
N GLY A 116 18.26 8.90 1.13
CA GLY A 116 19.24 8.65 2.19
C GLY A 116 18.68 7.86 3.39
N ALA A 117 17.53 7.21 3.25
CA ALA A 117 16.96 6.34 4.28
C ALA A 117 17.73 5.02 4.42
N ASP A 118 17.44 4.26 5.47
CA ASP A 118 18.15 3.02 5.77
C ASP A 118 17.42 1.79 5.24
N LEU A 119 16.10 1.78 5.31
CA LEU A 119 15.26 0.62 5.00
C LEU A 119 13.94 1.08 4.37
N ILE A 120 13.37 0.25 3.52
CA ILE A 120 11.98 0.37 3.06
C ILE A 120 11.20 -0.84 3.61
N SER A 121 10.05 -0.61 4.23
CA SER A 121 8.99 -1.61 4.40
C SER A 121 7.98 -1.40 3.29
N TYR A 122 7.96 -2.28 2.29
CA TYR A 122 7.07 -2.13 1.13
C TYR A 122 5.84 -3.03 1.24
N GLY A 123 4.81 -2.68 0.50
CA GLY A 123 3.56 -3.42 0.50
C GLY A 123 2.73 -3.15 1.75
N MET A 124 2.05 -4.18 2.22
CA MET A 124 1.28 -4.15 3.47
C MET A 124 2.22 -4.54 4.61
N GLY A 125 2.53 -3.58 5.46
CA GLY A 125 3.67 -3.63 6.37
C GLY A 125 3.37 -4.08 7.81
N GLU A 126 2.21 -4.66 8.08
CA GLU A 126 1.79 -4.98 9.45
C GLU A 126 2.76 -5.93 10.17
N HIS A 127 3.21 -6.99 9.50
CA HIS A 127 4.21 -7.90 10.07
C HIS A 127 5.60 -7.27 10.09
N SER A 128 6.06 -6.76 8.95
CA SER A 128 7.42 -6.25 8.80
C SER A 128 7.75 -5.10 9.76
N ILE A 129 6.77 -4.20 10.04
CA ILE A 129 7.04 -3.08 10.95
C ILE A 129 7.19 -3.54 12.40
N ILE A 130 6.51 -4.62 12.80
CA ILE A 130 6.65 -5.21 14.13
C ILE A 130 8.03 -5.84 14.25
N GLU A 131 8.43 -6.68 13.29
CA GLU A 131 9.75 -7.34 13.29
C GLU A 131 10.89 -6.31 13.28
N ILE A 132 10.78 -5.24 12.48
CA ILE A 132 11.76 -4.15 12.46
C ILE A 132 11.83 -3.44 13.81
N ALA A 133 10.68 -3.14 14.43
CA ALA A 133 10.64 -2.46 15.72
C ALA A 133 11.25 -3.32 16.83
N GLU A 134 10.95 -4.62 16.85
CA GLU A 134 11.51 -5.58 17.82
C GLU A 134 13.02 -5.76 17.63
N ALA A 135 13.50 -5.81 16.38
CA ALA A 135 14.92 -5.86 16.09
C ALA A 135 15.67 -4.61 16.59
N LEU A 136 15.14 -3.42 16.29
CA LEU A 136 15.72 -2.16 16.77
C LEU A 136 15.68 -2.03 18.30
N ASP A 137 14.60 -2.47 18.92
CA ASP A 137 14.44 -2.47 20.37
C ASP A 137 15.40 -3.42 21.07
N SER A 138 15.74 -4.52 20.43
CA SER A 138 16.77 -5.48 20.86
C SER A 138 18.20 -4.98 20.61
N GLY A 139 18.39 -3.78 20.06
CA GLY A 139 19.69 -3.18 19.80
C GLY A 139 20.35 -3.62 18.50
N ILE A 140 19.64 -4.31 17.61
CA ILE A 140 20.17 -4.68 16.29
C ILE A 140 20.30 -3.41 15.44
N PRO A 141 21.49 -3.09 14.89
CA PRO A 141 21.64 -1.93 14.01
C PRO A 141 20.76 -2.08 12.75
N VAL A 142 20.16 -0.99 12.31
CA VAL A 142 19.28 -0.99 11.13
C VAL A 142 19.95 -1.57 9.88
N SER A 143 21.25 -1.41 9.73
CA SER A 143 22.05 -1.99 8.63
C SER A 143 22.15 -3.52 8.65
N GLU A 144 21.83 -4.15 9.77
CA GLU A 144 21.83 -5.62 9.93
C GLU A 144 20.42 -6.22 9.83
N ILE A 145 19.38 -5.39 9.76
CA ILE A 145 18.01 -5.83 9.54
C ILE A 145 17.83 -6.14 8.03
N THR A 146 18.41 -7.24 7.58
CA THR A 146 18.44 -7.66 6.17
C THR A 146 17.54 -8.87 5.89
N TYR A 147 16.92 -9.44 6.91
CA TYR A 147 16.19 -10.72 6.87
C TYR A 147 14.67 -10.59 6.89
N VAL A 148 14.14 -9.40 7.16
CA VAL A 148 12.69 -9.19 7.28
C VAL A 148 12.02 -9.22 5.91
N ALA A 149 10.99 -10.04 5.75
CA ALA A 149 10.21 -10.10 4.53
C ALA A 149 9.47 -8.76 4.28
N GLY A 150 9.26 -8.40 3.01
CA GLY A 150 8.62 -7.13 2.66
C GLY A 150 9.52 -5.92 2.85
N THR A 151 10.85 -6.10 2.87
CA THR A 151 11.80 -4.99 3.03
C THR A 151 12.74 -4.83 1.85
N VAL A 152 13.32 -3.62 1.76
CA VAL A 152 14.40 -3.30 0.82
C VAL A 152 15.50 -2.59 1.58
N TYR A 153 16.74 -3.04 1.41
CA TYR A 153 17.91 -2.50 2.08
C TYR A 153 19.08 -2.28 1.12
N LYS A 154 20.13 -1.60 1.60
CA LYS A 154 21.38 -1.35 0.85
C LYS A 154 22.49 -2.22 1.38
N CYS A 155 23.33 -2.75 0.50
CA CYS A 155 24.59 -3.40 0.86
C CYS A 155 25.72 -3.02 -0.10
N ARG A 156 26.96 -3.21 0.34
CA ARG A 156 28.14 -2.92 -0.49
C ARG A 156 28.40 -4.01 -1.52
N ASP A 157 28.19 -5.25 -1.14
CA ASP A 157 28.41 -6.44 -1.96
C ASP A 157 27.36 -7.51 -1.62
N LEU A 158 27.34 -8.58 -2.39
CA LEU A 158 26.37 -9.68 -2.26
C LEU A 158 26.83 -10.83 -1.37
N SER A 159 27.95 -10.71 -0.67
CA SER A 159 28.55 -11.80 0.11
C SER A 159 27.63 -12.36 1.22
N ARG A 160 26.68 -11.55 1.70
CA ARG A 160 25.69 -11.93 2.71
C ARG A 160 24.29 -12.17 2.14
N THR A 161 24.14 -12.20 0.81
CA THR A 161 22.84 -12.39 0.16
C THR A 161 22.83 -13.74 -0.53
N TYR A 162 21.92 -14.62 -0.11
CA TYR A 162 21.86 -15.97 -0.67
C TYR A 162 21.18 -15.97 -2.03
N GLU A 163 21.89 -16.41 -3.06
CA GLU A 163 21.43 -16.62 -4.45
C GLU A 163 20.41 -15.59 -4.95
N PRO A 164 20.73 -14.28 -4.94
CA PRO A 164 19.76 -13.27 -5.38
C PRO A 164 19.54 -13.34 -6.89
N ILE A 165 18.32 -13.04 -7.31
CA ILE A 165 17.99 -12.77 -8.70
C ILE A 165 18.60 -11.42 -9.07
N ILE A 166 19.57 -11.43 -9.98
CA ILE A 166 20.25 -10.21 -10.41
C ILE A 166 19.37 -9.50 -11.46
N LEU A 167 18.98 -8.28 -11.12
CA LEU A 167 18.31 -7.37 -12.06
C LEU A 167 19.34 -6.67 -12.97
N PRO A 168 18.96 -6.23 -14.16
CA PRO A 168 19.76 -5.24 -14.88
C PRO A 168 20.13 -4.07 -13.95
N SER A 169 21.37 -3.60 -14.04
CA SER A 169 21.87 -2.51 -13.21
C SER A 169 21.14 -1.20 -13.47
N PHE A 170 21.25 -0.24 -12.55
CA PHE A 170 20.70 1.10 -12.75
C PHE A 170 21.17 1.74 -14.06
N ASP A 171 22.47 1.63 -14.38
CA ASP A 171 23.04 2.21 -15.59
C ASP A 171 22.42 1.58 -16.84
N GLU A 172 22.31 0.23 -16.88
CA GLU A 172 21.65 -0.48 -18.00
C GLU A 172 20.19 -0.08 -18.17
N VAL A 173 19.39 0.00 -17.08
CA VAL A 173 17.97 0.36 -17.20
C VAL A 173 17.77 1.84 -17.54
N GLN A 174 18.74 2.70 -17.25
CA GLN A 174 18.72 4.10 -17.63
C GLN A 174 18.97 4.29 -19.12
N GLU A 175 19.88 3.51 -19.71
CA GLU A 175 20.32 3.65 -21.09
C GLU A 175 19.48 2.82 -22.08
N ASP A 176 19.02 1.63 -21.67
CA ASP A 176 18.30 0.67 -22.53
C ASP A 176 16.88 0.41 -22.04
N LYS A 177 15.89 0.78 -22.87
CA LYS A 177 14.47 0.50 -22.60
C LYS A 177 14.15 -1.00 -22.53
N GLN A 178 14.93 -1.84 -23.23
CA GLN A 178 14.74 -3.30 -23.16
C GLN A 178 15.28 -3.86 -21.83
N ALA A 179 16.39 -3.31 -21.32
CA ALA A 179 16.88 -3.65 -20.00
C ALA A 179 15.85 -3.24 -18.94
N TYR A 180 15.25 -2.05 -19.06
CA TYR A 180 14.16 -1.60 -18.19
C TYR A 180 12.96 -2.57 -18.25
N ALA A 181 12.54 -2.97 -19.44
CA ALA A 181 11.44 -3.93 -19.61
C ALA A 181 11.75 -5.31 -18.99
N ARG A 182 12.98 -5.80 -19.14
CA ARG A 182 13.44 -7.05 -18.50
C ARG A 182 13.42 -6.94 -16.98
N SER A 183 13.96 -5.84 -16.42
CA SER A 183 13.92 -5.58 -14.96
C SER A 183 12.49 -5.59 -14.44
N PHE A 184 11.57 -4.90 -15.12
CA PHE A 184 10.15 -4.87 -14.75
C PHE A 184 9.51 -6.27 -14.82
N ALA A 185 9.78 -7.05 -15.87
CA ALA A 185 9.25 -8.40 -16.01
C ALA A 185 9.71 -9.32 -14.87
N ILE A 186 10.98 -9.25 -14.48
CA ILE A 186 11.53 -10.01 -13.35
C ILE A 186 10.84 -9.57 -12.04
N GLN A 187 10.71 -8.27 -11.79
CA GLN A 187 10.03 -7.75 -10.60
C GLN A 187 8.56 -8.23 -10.57
N TYR A 188 7.85 -8.18 -11.69
CA TYR A 188 6.46 -8.63 -11.79
C TYR A 188 6.30 -10.12 -11.47
N GLN A 189 7.23 -10.96 -11.93
CA GLN A 189 7.24 -12.41 -11.66
C GLN A 189 7.56 -12.73 -10.19
N ASN A 190 8.10 -11.77 -9.42
CA ASN A 190 8.49 -11.91 -8.04
C ASN A 190 7.61 -11.07 -7.09
N THR A 191 6.33 -10.89 -7.42
CA THR A 191 5.32 -10.22 -6.57
C THR A 191 4.60 -11.17 -5.62
N ASP A 192 4.84 -12.48 -5.73
CA ASP A 192 4.14 -13.49 -4.93
C ASP A 192 4.98 -13.94 -3.73
N PRO A 193 4.47 -13.86 -2.49
CA PRO A 193 5.26 -14.17 -1.29
C PRO A 193 5.66 -15.64 -1.17
N PHE A 194 4.96 -16.57 -1.83
CA PHE A 194 5.30 -18.00 -1.77
C PHE A 194 6.39 -18.41 -2.76
N THR A 195 6.59 -17.64 -3.82
CA THR A 195 7.47 -18.04 -4.93
C THR A 195 8.49 -16.97 -5.33
N ALA A 196 8.45 -15.80 -4.73
CA ALA A 196 9.41 -14.73 -5.00
C ALA A 196 10.79 -15.09 -4.43
N GLY A 197 11.84 -14.76 -5.17
CA GLY A 197 13.21 -14.74 -4.69
C GLY A 197 13.63 -13.35 -4.23
N THR A 198 14.75 -13.29 -3.50
CA THR A 198 15.45 -12.05 -3.22
C THR A 198 15.99 -11.47 -4.53
N MET A 199 15.82 -10.16 -4.76
CA MET A 199 16.31 -9.49 -5.96
C MET A 199 17.39 -8.48 -5.61
N ALA A 200 18.40 -8.35 -6.48
CA ALA A 200 19.51 -7.41 -6.31
C ALA A 200 19.67 -6.53 -7.55
N GLU A 201 19.70 -5.22 -7.37
CA GLU A 201 19.97 -4.22 -8.41
C GLU A 201 21.25 -3.47 -8.09
N SER A 202 22.19 -3.42 -9.05
CA SER A 202 23.47 -2.73 -8.88
C SER A 202 23.37 -1.24 -9.15
N TYR A 203 24.06 -0.46 -8.32
CA TYR A 203 24.25 1.00 -8.45
C TYR A 203 25.73 1.37 -8.58
N GLY A 204 26.50 0.50 -9.20
CA GLY A 204 27.94 0.70 -9.41
C GLY A 204 28.69 0.86 -8.09
N THR A 205 29.44 1.95 -7.94
CA THR A 205 30.23 2.21 -6.72
C THR A 205 29.39 2.44 -5.45
N LYS A 206 28.09 2.68 -5.58
CA LYS A 206 27.17 2.80 -4.43
C LYS A 206 26.73 1.45 -3.86
N GLY A 207 27.13 0.32 -4.49
CA GLY A 207 26.74 -1.02 -4.07
C GLY A 207 25.43 -1.48 -4.67
N TYR A 208 24.65 -2.20 -3.87
CA TYR A 208 23.39 -2.83 -4.30
C TYR A 208 22.22 -2.37 -3.46
N VAL A 209 21.05 -2.36 -4.10
CA VAL A 209 19.74 -2.35 -3.45
C VAL A 209 19.18 -3.76 -3.52
N ILE A 210 18.84 -4.32 -2.37
CA ILE A 210 18.34 -5.69 -2.21
C ILE A 210 16.87 -5.59 -1.82
N GLN A 211 16.02 -6.30 -2.55
CA GLN A 211 14.61 -6.49 -2.19
C GLN A 211 14.40 -7.92 -1.69
N ASN A 212 13.98 -8.06 -0.45
CA ASN A 212 13.50 -9.32 0.10
C ASN A 212 12.16 -9.72 -0.55
N PRO A 213 11.78 -11.02 -0.52
CA PRO A 213 10.44 -11.43 -0.92
C PRO A 213 9.35 -10.64 -0.18
N PRO A 214 8.16 -10.47 -0.78
CA PRO A 214 7.03 -9.85 -0.09
C PRO A 214 6.69 -10.58 1.21
N ALA A 215 6.19 -9.85 2.21
CA ALA A 215 5.63 -10.46 3.41
C ALA A 215 4.43 -11.36 3.05
N LEU A 216 4.21 -12.41 3.83
CA LEU A 216 3.01 -13.25 3.69
C LEU A 216 1.75 -12.41 3.88
N PRO A 217 0.67 -12.71 3.16
CA PRO A 217 -0.61 -12.05 3.37
C PRO A 217 -1.12 -12.34 4.79
N LEU A 218 -1.82 -11.36 5.36
CA LEU A 218 -2.51 -11.58 6.63
C LEU A 218 -3.55 -12.69 6.49
N THR A 219 -3.69 -13.49 7.52
CA THR A 219 -4.86 -14.36 7.69
C THR A 219 -6.12 -13.52 7.87
N GLN A 220 -7.30 -14.14 7.78
CA GLN A 220 -8.55 -13.42 8.04
C GLN A 220 -8.60 -12.87 9.48
N GLU A 221 -8.18 -13.67 10.46
CA GLU A 221 -8.12 -13.27 11.87
C GLU A 221 -7.20 -12.08 12.09
N GLU A 222 -5.96 -12.14 11.57
CA GLU A 222 -5.01 -11.02 11.66
C GLU A 222 -5.54 -9.76 10.97
N MET A 223 -6.25 -9.93 9.86
CA MET A 223 -6.85 -8.80 9.16
C MET A 223 -8.00 -8.20 9.98
N ASP A 224 -8.84 -9.03 10.59
CA ASP A 224 -9.91 -8.57 11.47
C ASP A 224 -9.35 -7.85 12.69
N ASP A 225 -8.27 -8.35 13.31
CA ASP A 225 -7.56 -7.69 14.42
C ASP A 225 -7.02 -6.32 14.03
N VAL A 226 -6.47 -6.18 12.83
CA VAL A 226 -5.99 -4.87 12.34
C VAL A 226 -7.14 -3.88 12.21
N TYR A 227 -8.30 -4.31 11.71
CA TYR A 227 -9.47 -3.43 11.56
C TYR A 227 -10.23 -3.21 12.87
N ASP A 228 -10.01 -4.01 13.89
CA ASP A 228 -10.61 -3.87 15.23
C ASP A 228 -9.79 -2.92 16.14
N LEU A 229 -8.64 -2.43 15.68
CA LEU A 229 -7.88 -1.43 16.42
C LEU A 229 -8.72 -0.16 16.64
N PRO A 230 -8.51 0.55 17.77
CA PRO A 230 -9.33 1.71 18.15
C PRO A 230 -9.04 2.94 17.28
N TYR A 231 -9.37 2.86 16.00
CA TYR A 231 -9.24 3.99 15.09
C TYR A 231 -10.20 5.10 15.44
N MET A 232 -9.73 6.35 15.35
CA MET A 232 -10.55 7.54 15.60
C MET A 232 -11.61 7.77 14.51
N GLY A 233 -11.48 7.16 13.33
CA GLY A 233 -12.39 7.34 12.20
C GLY A 233 -12.47 8.78 11.69
N ASN A 234 -11.49 9.62 12.04
CA ASN A 234 -11.47 11.04 11.71
C ASN A 234 -10.03 11.52 11.45
N TYR A 235 -9.89 12.72 10.89
CA TYR A 235 -8.60 13.39 10.77
C TYR A 235 -8.10 13.86 12.14
N HIS A 236 -6.79 14.16 12.22
CA HIS A 236 -6.18 14.67 13.46
C HIS A 236 -6.83 15.99 13.89
N PRO A 237 -7.22 16.16 15.18
CA PRO A 237 -7.97 17.33 15.66
C PRO A 237 -7.30 18.68 15.39
N MET A 238 -5.96 18.72 15.25
CA MET A 238 -5.24 19.94 14.91
C MET A 238 -5.72 20.62 13.62
N TYR A 239 -6.33 19.86 12.70
CA TYR A 239 -6.78 20.38 11.41
C TYR A 239 -8.21 20.95 11.43
N GLU A 240 -8.94 20.80 12.51
CA GLU A 240 -10.33 21.25 12.62
C GLU A 240 -10.47 22.75 12.36
N LYS A 241 -9.60 23.57 12.98
CA LYS A 241 -9.54 25.01 12.78
C LYS A 241 -9.16 25.44 11.36
N ASP A 242 -8.51 24.58 10.60
CA ASP A 242 -8.06 24.85 9.23
C ASP A 242 -9.03 24.29 8.17
N GLY A 243 -10.24 23.83 8.59
CA GLY A 243 -11.30 23.33 7.71
C GLY A 243 -11.26 21.81 7.48
N GLY A 244 -10.55 21.08 8.33
CA GLY A 244 -10.48 19.61 8.28
C GLY A 244 -9.75 19.08 7.04
N ILE A 245 -9.94 17.79 6.75
CA ILE A 245 -9.35 17.10 5.59
C ILE A 245 -10.48 16.68 4.64
N PRO A 246 -10.65 17.37 3.50
CA PRO A 246 -11.81 17.13 2.60
C PRO A 246 -11.94 15.69 2.09
N ALA A 247 -10.81 14.99 1.88
CA ALA A 247 -10.82 13.61 1.41
C ALA A 247 -11.56 12.65 2.36
N LEU A 248 -11.68 12.98 3.65
CA LEU A 248 -12.38 12.13 4.61
C LEU A 248 -13.87 12.01 4.30
N GLU A 249 -14.51 13.08 3.79
CA GLU A 249 -15.94 13.05 3.50
C GLU A 249 -16.33 11.98 2.48
N GLU A 250 -15.43 11.67 1.55
CA GLU A 250 -15.63 10.63 0.53
C GLU A 250 -15.58 9.21 1.07
N ILE A 251 -14.79 8.98 2.14
CA ILE A 251 -14.50 7.63 2.64
C ILE A 251 -15.06 7.35 4.03
N LYS A 252 -15.50 8.38 4.78
CA LYS A 252 -15.88 8.25 6.20
C LYS A 252 -16.89 7.13 6.47
N PHE A 253 -17.82 6.92 5.56
CA PHE A 253 -18.86 5.90 5.66
C PHE A 253 -18.69 4.80 4.62
N SER A 254 -17.44 4.38 4.40
CA SER A 254 -17.07 3.29 3.50
C SER A 254 -16.40 2.18 4.30
N LEU A 255 -16.64 0.93 3.89
CA LEU A 255 -16.12 -0.28 4.52
C LEU A 255 -15.12 -0.95 3.58
N THR A 256 -13.92 -1.20 4.06
CA THR A 256 -12.95 -2.04 3.35
C THR A 256 -13.26 -3.51 3.65
N SER A 257 -13.56 -4.28 2.63
CA SER A 257 -13.90 -5.70 2.76
C SER A 257 -12.74 -6.64 2.45
N ASN A 258 -11.81 -6.19 1.62
CA ASN A 258 -10.69 -7.00 1.15
C ASN A 258 -9.48 -6.14 0.73
N ARG A 259 -8.32 -6.78 0.67
CA ARG A 259 -7.06 -6.26 0.13
C ARG A 259 -6.48 -7.25 -0.88
N GLY A 260 -5.56 -6.78 -1.73
CA GLY A 260 -5.00 -7.58 -2.82
C GLY A 260 -5.96 -7.67 -4.02
N CYS A 261 -5.41 -8.02 -5.18
CA CYS A 261 -6.21 -8.11 -6.40
C CYS A 261 -5.55 -9.03 -7.44
N PHE A 262 -6.21 -10.10 -7.83
CA PHE A 262 -5.73 -11.00 -8.88
C PHE A 262 -6.10 -10.54 -10.30
N GLY A 263 -6.71 -9.37 -10.45
CA GLY A 263 -7.08 -8.79 -11.75
C GLY A 263 -5.89 -8.49 -12.66
N SER A 264 -4.73 -8.19 -12.09
CA SER A 264 -3.45 -8.01 -12.81
C SER A 264 -3.51 -7.01 -13.97
N CYS A 265 -4.27 -5.92 -13.81
CA CYS A 265 -4.36 -4.87 -14.82
C CYS A 265 -3.00 -4.18 -15.01
N SER A 266 -2.57 -4.00 -16.26
CA SER A 266 -1.24 -3.48 -16.60
C SER A 266 -0.97 -2.05 -16.10
N PHE A 267 -2.01 -1.26 -15.88
CA PHE A 267 -1.91 0.11 -15.37
C PHE A 267 -1.95 0.22 -13.83
N CYS A 268 -2.27 -0.89 -13.12
CA CYS A 268 -2.63 -0.83 -11.72
C CYS A 268 -1.43 -1.04 -10.80
N ALA A 269 -1.14 -0.03 -9.98
CA ALA A 269 -0.08 -0.07 -8.99
C ALA A 269 -0.33 -1.03 -7.81
N LEU A 270 -1.59 -1.42 -7.57
CA LEU A 270 -1.96 -2.26 -6.44
C LEU A 270 -1.31 -3.65 -6.47
N THR A 271 -1.05 -4.19 -7.65
CA THR A 271 -0.31 -5.46 -7.80
C THR A 271 1.06 -5.41 -7.13
N PHE A 272 1.75 -4.26 -7.19
CA PHE A 272 3.08 -4.06 -6.60
C PHE A 272 3.05 -3.57 -5.16
N HIS A 273 1.90 -3.09 -4.69
CA HIS A 273 1.73 -2.58 -3.32
C HIS A 273 0.99 -3.58 -2.43
N GLN A 274 -0.21 -4.00 -2.79
CA GLN A 274 -1.01 -4.93 -1.98
C GLN A 274 -0.82 -6.41 -2.38
N GLY A 275 -0.21 -6.66 -3.53
CA GLY A 275 -0.02 -8.00 -4.06
C GLY A 275 -1.27 -8.55 -4.79
N ARG A 276 -1.12 -9.78 -5.26
CA ARG A 276 -2.14 -10.48 -6.07
C ARG A 276 -2.95 -11.51 -5.28
N ILE A 277 -2.56 -11.79 -4.04
CA ILE A 277 -3.30 -12.70 -3.16
C ILE A 277 -4.35 -11.90 -2.42
N LEU A 278 -5.55 -12.42 -2.43
CA LEU A 278 -6.68 -11.78 -1.78
C LEU A 278 -6.63 -12.04 -0.26
N GLN A 279 -6.86 -11.00 0.51
CA GLN A 279 -7.01 -11.02 1.96
C GLN A 279 -8.39 -10.43 2.28
N THR A 280 -9.23 -11.15 2.96
CA THR A 280 -10.62 -10.74 3.23
C THR A 280 -10.90 -10.65 4.72
N ARG A 281 -11.67 -9.65 5.10
CA ARG A 281 -12.24 -9.53 6.44
C ARG A 281 -13.45 -10.46 6.60
N SER A 282 -13.69 -10.92 7.81
CA SER A 282 -14.91 -11.63 8.15
C SER A 282 -16.14 -10.72 8.05
N HIS A 283 -17.31 -11.31 7.90
CA HIS A 283 -18.57 -10.56 7.98
C HIS A 283 -18.74 -9.92 9.36
N GLU A 284 -18.33 -10.61 10.42
CA GLU A 284 -18.44 -10.11 11.79
C GLU A 284 -17.65 -8.81 11.99
N SER A 285 -16.38 -8.79 11.57
CA SER A 285 -15.53 -7.58 11.62
C SER A 285 -16.15 -6.42 10.86
N ILE A 286 -16.65 -6.66 9.64
CA ILE A 286 -17.26 -5.60 8.81
C ILE A 286 -18.57 -5.10 9.41
N LEU A 287 -19.41 -5.99 9.93
CA LEU A 287 -20.68 -5.63 10.58
C LEU A 287 -20.46 -4.84 11.87
N LYS A 288 -19.45 -5.22 12.66
CA LYS A 288 -19.06 -4.49 13.88
C LYS A 288 -18.68 -3.03 13.56
N GLU A 289 -17.84 -2.82 12.53
CA GLU A 289 -17.48 -1.49 12.06
C GLU A 289 -18.69 -0.73 11.54
N ALA A 290 -19.55 -1.37 10.74
CA ALA A 290 -20.77 -0.76 10.21
C ALA A 290 -21.72 -0.32 11.34
N VAL A 291 -21.93 -1.12 12.38
CA VAL A 291 -22.74 -0.73 13.55
C VAL A 291 -22.15 0.51 14.20
N HIS A 292 -20.82 0.53 14.44
CA HIS A 292 -20.16 1.72 15.01
C HIS A 292 -20.37 2.98 14.13
N MET A 293 -20.27 2.83 12.80
CA MET A 293 -20.56 3.94 11.86
C MET A 293 -21.99 4.47 11.99
N THR A 294 -22.98 3.61 12.28
CA THR A 294 -24.39 4.06 12.45
C THR A 294 -24.62 4.91 13.69
N GLU A 295 -23.69 4.90 14.64
CA GLU A 295 -23.74 5.69 15.88
C GLU A 295 -23.18 7.11 15.69
N GLU A 296 -22.43 7.34 14.61
CA GLU A 296 -21.86 8.64 14.28
C GLU A 296 -22.96 9.69 14.03
N LYS A 297 -22.81 10.89 14.62
CA LYS A 297 -23.80 11.99 14.51
C LYS A 297 -24.15 12.37 13.08
N ASN A 298 -23.19 12.26 12.16
CA ASN A 298 -23.34 12.65 10.76
C ASN A 298 -23.79 11.50 9.85
N PHE A 299 -24.03 10.31 10.39
CA PHE A 299 -24.52 9.19 9.59
C PHE A 299 -25.98 9.41 9.16
N LYS A 300 -26.21 9.45 7.86
CA LYS A 300 -27.54 9.72 7.27
C LYS A 300 -28.26 8.45 6.79
N GLY A 301 -27.72 7.28 7.10
CA GLY A 301 -28.24 5.98 6.68
C GLY A 301 -27.61 5.43 5.40
N TYR A 302 -26.52 6.01 4.93
CA TYR A 302 -25.87 5.60 3.69
C TYR A 302 -24.47 5.05 3.95
N ILE A 303 -24.25 3.78 3.61
CA ILE A 303 -22.90 3.21 3.50
C ILE A 303 -22.45 3.49 2.08
N HIS A 304 -21.40 4.29 1.94
CA HIS A 304 -20.99 4.86 0.65
C HIS A 304 -20.25 3.84 -0.23
N ASP A 305 -19.60 2.86 0.37
CA ASP A 305 -18.91 1.78 -0.34
C ASP A 305 -18.72 0.55 0.57
N VAL A 306 -18.74 -0.62 -0.02
CA VAL A 306 -18.31 -1.88 0.60
C VAL A 306 -17.38 -2.58 -0.37
N GLY A 307 -16.07 -2.36 -0.21
CA GLY A 307 -15.17 -2.81 -1.26
C GLY A 307 -13.72 -2.91 -0.88
N GLY A 308 -12.88 -2.77 -1.89
CA GLY A 308 -11.44 -2.88 -1.83
C GLY A 308 -10.86 -2.54 -3.20
N PRO A 309 -9.67 -3.05 -3.57
CA PRO A 309 -9.09 -2.85 -4.89
C PRO A 309 -10.01 -3.29 -6.03
N THR A 310 -10.83 -4.31 -5.78
CA THR A 310 -11.92 -4.77 -6.62
C THR A 310 -13.02 -5.24 -5.68
N ALA A 311 -14.19 -4.59 -5.73
CA ALA A 311 -15.25 -4.76 -4.73
C ALA A 311 -15.77 -6.19 -4.63
N ASP A 312 -15.98 -6.81 -5.78
CA ASP A 312 -16.57 -8.14 -5.91
C ASP A 312 -15.58 -9.30 -5.72
N PHE A 313 -14.32 -9.01 -5.37
CA PHE A 313 -13.34 -10.04 -5.02
C PHE A 313 -13.39 -10.34 -3.52
N ARG A 314 -14.11 -11.39 -3.16
CA ARG A 314 -14.22 -11.84 -1.77
C ARG A 314 -13.63 -13.24 -1.52
N GLN A 315 -13.22 -13.93 -2.58
CA GLN A 315 -12.66 -15.26 -2.50
C GLN A 315 -11.39 -15.38 -3.35
N PRO A 316 -10.43 -16.25 -2.97
CA PRO A 316 -9.28 -16.55 -3.82
C PRO A 316 -9.72 -16.98 -5.21
N SER A 317 -8.96 -16.58 -6.23
CA SER A 317 -9.30 -16.96 -7.62
C SER A 317 -9.31 -18.49 -7.85
N CYS A 318 -8.55 -19.24 -7.05
CA CYS A 318 -8.52 -20.71 -7.08
C CYS A 318 -7.80 -21.24 -5.83
N GLN A 319 -7.97 -22.54 -5.53
CA GLN A 319 -7.34 -23.21 -4.39
C GLN A 319 -5.80 -23.13 -4.40
N LYS A 320 -5.19 -23.06 -5.58
CA LYS A 320 -3.74 -22.90 -5.69
C LYS A 320 -3.22 -21.64 -5.00
N GLN A 321 -3.97 -20.54 -5.02
CA GLN A 321 -3.55 -19.30 -4.36
C GLN A 321 -3.29 -19.46 -2.86
N LEU A 322 -4.03 -20.34 -2.21
CA LEU A 322 -3.93 -20.54 -0.75
C LEU A 322 -2.66 -21.28 -0.33
N THR A 323 -2.08 -22.09 -1.23
CA THR A 323 -0.98 -23.00 -0.88
C THR A 323 0.29 -22.79 -1.69
N ARG A 324 0.18 -22.29 -2.92
CA ARG A 324 1.30 -22.15 -3.87
C ARG A 324 1.39 -20.76 -4.49
N GLY A 325 0.57 -19.84 -4.03
CA GLY A 325 0.52 -18.47 -4.53
C GLY A 325 -0.02 -18.34 -5.96
N VAL A 326 0.25 -17.20 -6.58
CA VAL A 326 -0.25 -16.83 -7.90
C VAL A 326 0.63 -17.38 -9.02
N CYS A 327 0.05 -17.54 -10.20
CA CYS A 327 0.80 -17.98 -11.39
C CYS A 327 1.71 -16.85 -11.90
N LYS A 328 3.00 -17.15 -12.16
CA LYS A 328 3.97 -16.18 -12.69
C LYS A 328 3.63 -15.73 -14.11
N ASN A 329 3.20 -16.64 -14.97
CA ASN A 329 3.05 -16.42 -16.42
C ASN A 329 1.60 -16.55 -16.89
N ARG A 330 0.61 -16.42 -15.99
CA ARG A 330 -0.80 -16.51 -16.34
C ARG A 330 -1.64 -15.57 -15.51
N HIS A 331 -2.59 -14.89 -16.17
CA HIS A 331 -3.63 -14.14 -15.51
C HIS A 331 -4.87 -15.00 -15.27
N CYS A 332 -5.64 -14.67 -14.23
CA CYS A 332 -6.84 -15.46 -13.89
C CYS A 332 -8.02 -15.16 -14.84
N LEU A 333 -8.07 -13.93 -15.38
CA LEU A 333 -9.21 -13.41 -16.14
C LEU A 333 -8.87 -13.06 -17.60
N PHE A 334 -7.59 -13.05 -17.99
CA PHE A 334 -7.16 -12.60 -19.33
C PHE A 334 -6.13 -13.57 -19.93
N PRO A 335 -6.14 -13.82 -21.26
CA PRO A 335 -7.12 -13.33 -22.27
C PRO A 335 -8.49 -13.99 -22.15
N GLU A 336 -8.56 -15.15 -21.50
CA GLU A 336 -9.77 -15.89 -21.17
C GLU A 336 -9.75 -16.32 -19.73
N PRO A 337 -10.92 -16.47 -19.07
CA PRO A 337 -10.99 -16.99 -17.71
C PRO A 337 -10.23 -18.32 -17.57
N CYS A 338 -9.42 -18.41 -16.53
CA CYS A 338 -8.66 -19.62 -16.23
C CYS A 338 -9.61 -20.78 -15.93
N LYS A 339 -9.33 -21.98 -16.42
CA LYS A 339 -10.15 -23.20 -16.15
C LYS A 339 -10.30 -23.53 -14.64
N ASN A 340 -9.33 -23.07 -13.83
CA ASN A 340 -9.35 -23.27 -12.38
C ASN A 340 -9.91 -22.06 -11.63
N LEU A 341 -10.42 -21.04 -12.34
CA LEU A 341 -11.02 -19.87 -11.71
C LEU A 341 -12.31 -20.29 -11.00
N THR A 342 -12.42 -19.93 -9.74
CA THR A 342 -13.67 -19.99 -9.00
C THR A 342 -14.29 -18.60 -8.99
N ALA A 343 -15.32 -18.41 -9.80
CA ALA A 343 -16.09 -17.17 -9.81
C ALA A 343 -17.37 -17.39 -9.00
N ASP A 344 -17.49 -16.75 -7.85
CA ASP A 344 -18.62 -16.87 -6.93
C ASP A 344 -18.82 -15.59 -6.13
N HIS A 345 -20.00 -15.01 -6.17
CA HIS A 345 -20.37 -13.79 -5.44
C HIS A 345 -21.25 -14.04 -4.22
N LYS A 346 -21.55 -15.29 -3.84
CA LYS A 346 -22.48 -15.60 -2.75
C LYS A 346 -22.08 -14.96 -1.43
N ASP A 347 -20.79 -15.00 -1.09
CA ASP A 347 -20.26 -14.35 0.13
C ASP A 347 -20.50 -12.84 0.10
N TYR A 348 -20.20 -12.20 -1.02
CA TYR A 348 -20.38 -10.75 -1.16
C TYR A 348 -21.86 -10.34 -1.12
N VAL A 349 -22.74 -11.07 -1.81
CA VAL A 349 -24.20 -10.85 -1.77
C VAL A 349 -24.72 -11.00 -0.34
N SER A 350 -24.28 -12.04 0.37
CA SER A 350 -24.63 -12.27 1.77
C SER A 350 -24.21 -11.10 2.66
N LEU A 351 -22.97 -10.59 2.49
CA LEU A 351 -22.47 -9.42 3.22
C LEU A 351 -23.33 -8.18 2.95
N LEU A 352 -23.58 -7.87 1.68
CA LEU A 352 -24.38 -6.70 1.29
C LEU A 352 -25.80 -6.74 1.86
N ARG A 353 -26.43 -7.93 1.91
CA ARG A 353 -27.75 -8.12 2.52
C ARG A 353 -27.72 -7.87 4.02
N LYS A 354 -26.75 -8.47 4.73
CA LYS A 354 -26.58 -8.24 6.18
C LYS A 354 -26.36 -6.77 6.52
N LEU A 355 -25.61 -6.03 5.72
CA LEU A 355 -25.39 -4.60 5.91
C LEU A 355 -26.66 -3.80 5.68
N ARG A 356 -27.48 -4.15 4.70
CA ARG A 356 -28.79 -3.50 4.46
C ARG A 356 -29.80 -3.74 5.58
N ASP A 357 -29.70 -4.89 6.26
CA ASP A 357 -30.60 -5.26 7.35
C ASP A 357 -30.24 -4.58 8.68
N LEU A 358 -29.09 -3.88 8.76
CA LEU A 358 -28.69 -3.15 9.97
C LEU A 358 -29.66 -1.98 10.28
N PRO A 359 -30.00 -1.77 11.57
CA PRO A 359 -30.76 -0.61 12.00
C PRO A 359 -30.12 0.70 11.53
N LYS A 360 -30.93 1.67 11.14
CA LYS A 360 -30.53 2.99 10.62
C LYS A 360 -29.88 2.97 9.22
N VAL A 361 -29.53 1.83 8.64
CA VAL A 361 -29.04 1.75 7.26
C VAL A 361 -30.22 1.82 6.29
N LYS A 362 -30.20 2.79 5.39
CA LYS A 362 -31.21 3.00 4.34
C LYS A 362 -30.76 2.44 3.00
N LYS A 363 -29.46 2.56 2.71
CA LYS A 363 -28.87 2.08 1.45
C LYS A 363 -27.39 1.77 1.60
N VAL A 364 -26.95 0.75 0.89
CA VAL A 364 -25.57 0.35 0.74
C VAL A 364 -25.17 0.51 -0.72
N PHE A 365 -24.06 1.22 -0.96
CA PHE A 365 -23.54 1.43 -2.30
C PHE A 365 -22.27 0.59 -2.51
N VAL A 366 -21.99 0.28 -3.76
CA VAL A 366 -20.72 -0.27 -4.23
C VAL A 366 -20.12 0.75 -5.20
N ARG A 367 -19.11 1.50 -4.74
CA ARG A 367 -18.40 2.54 -5.51
C ARG A 367 -17.03 2.09 -5.98
N SER A 368 -16.42 1.15 -5.29
CA SER A 368 -15.20 0.48 -5.73
C SER A 368 -15.43 -0.26 -7.05
N GLY A 369 -14.39 -0.42 -7.84
CA GLY A 369 -14.51 -1.07 -9.15
C GLY A 369 -15.03 -2.51 -9.05
N VAL A 370 -15.99 -2.84 -9.90
CA VAL A 370 -16.51 -4.20 -10.12
C VAL A 370 -15.88 -4.78 -11.38
N ARG A 371 -15.38 -6.00 -11.31
CA ARG A 371 -14.79 -6.70 -12.43
C ARG A 371 -15.86 -7.42 -13.25
N PHE A 372 -16.29 -6.82 -14.35
CA PHE A 372 -17.33 -7.38 -15.21
C PHE A 372 -16.98 -8.74 -15.78
N ASP A 373 -15.72 -8.99 -16.13
CA ASP A 373 -15.26 -10.29 -16.62
C ASP A 373 -15.40 -11.39 -15.54
N TYR A 374 -15.19 -11.06 -14.25
CA TYR A 374 -15.41 -11.96 -13.14
C TYR A 374 -16.93 -12.18 -12.89
N VAL A 375 -17.73 -11.13 -12.95
CA VAL A 375 -19.21 -11.23 -12.85
C VAL A 375 -19.79 -12.08 -13.98
N LEU A 376 -19.27 -11.96 -15.19
CA LEU A 376 -19.71 -12.78 -16.33
C LEU A 376 -19.30 -14.23 -16.21
N ALA A 377 -18.15 -14.51 -15.56
CA ALA A 377 -17.66 -15.86 -15.32
C ALA A 377 -18.44 -16.60 -14.22
N ASP A 378 -19.17 -15.88 -13.35
CA ASP A 378 -20.03 -16.49 -12.34
C ASP A 378 -21.30 -17.05 -13.01
N PRO A 379 -21.60 -18.36 -12.87
CA PRO A 379 -22.84 -18.94 -13.39
C PRO A 379 -24.09 -18.42 -12.67
N ASP A 380 -23.96 -18.01 -11.39
CA ASP A 380 -25.06 -17.43 -10.59
C ASP A 380 -25.18 -15.91 -10.86
N LYS A 381 -26.32 -15.49 -11.41
CA LYS A 381 -26.61 -14.09 -11.73
C LYS A 381 -27.22 -13.29 -10.57
N THR A 382 -27.24 -13.85 -9.37
CA THR A 382 -27.82 -13.19 -8.18
C THR A 382 -27.13 -11.86 -7.90
N PHE A 383 -25.78 -11.80 -7.96
CA PHE A 383 -25.05 -10.55 -7.73
C PHE A 383 -25.42 -9.46 -8.73
N LEU A 384 -25.49 -9.79 -10.02
CA LEU A 384 -25.88 -8.84 -11.06
C LEU A 384 -27.29 -8.26 -10.81
N ASN A 385 -28.23 -9.13 -10.39
CA ASN A 385 -29.59 -8.73 -10.06
C ASN A 385 -29.66 -7.86 -8.79
N GLU A 386 -28.81 -8.14 -7.79
CA GLU A 386 -28.72 -7.31 -6.57
C GLU A 386 -28.11 -5.93 -6.84
N LEU A 387 -27.11 -5.88 -7.73
CA LEU A 387 -26.44 -4.62 -8.10
C LEU A 387 -27.35 -3.70 -8.92
N ALA A 388 -28.32 -4.27 -9.67
CA ALA A 388 -29.28 -3.50 -10.49
C ALA A 388 -30.46 -2.93 -9.71
N LYS A 389 -30.67 -3.31 -8.44
CA LYS A 389 -31.71 -2.80 -7.53
C LYS A 389 -31.22 -1.60 -6.71
#